data_4439bfb09b38276298a1350d153bfc2c
#
_entry.id   4439bfb09b38276298a1350d153bfc2c
#
_cell.length_a   1.000
_cell.length_b   1.000
_cell.length_c   1.000
_cell.angle_alpha   90.00
_cell.angle_beta   90.00
_cell.angle_gamma   90.00
#
_symmetry.space_group_name_H-M   'P 1'
#
loop_
_entity.id
_entity.type
_entity.pdbx_description
1 polymer ?
#
loop_
_entity_poly.entity_id
_entity_poly.type
_entity_poly.pdbx_seq_one_letter_code
_entity_poly.pdbx_strand_id
1 'polypeptide(L)'
;MEKPWRLWGALEACLLTMCSWSWRACHISLLALILTFHLYGGFILLALIFASVAGILYKFQDVLLYFPDQPSSSRLYVPMPTGIPHENVYIRTKDSVRLNLILLRYTGENPASAPTILYFHGNAGNIGHRVPNALLMLVNLKANVVLMDYRGYGKSEGEPSEEGLYQDAEATLDYVMTRPDIDKTKVVLFGRSLGGAVAIRLASGNPHRVAAIMVENTFLSIPHMAATLFSFVPMRYLPLWCYKNKFLSYRHVALCRVPSLFISGLSDQLIPPVMMKQLYELSPSRTKRLAVFPEGTHNDTWQCQGYFAALEQFMKELLKSHAREETAQGTTNVTII
;
A
#
# COMPACT_ATOMS: atom_id res chain seq x y z
N MET A 1 -70.73 -39.42 60.39
CA MET A 1 -69.38 -38.95 60.80
C MET A 1 -68.40 -39.65 59.88
N GLU A 2 -67.93 -38.97 58.85
CA GLU A 2 -66.85 -39.50 58.02
C GLU A 2 -65.58 -39.58 58.82
N LYS A 3 -64.84 -40.70 58.66
CA LYS A 3 -63.69 -41.01 59.52
C LYS A 3 -62.49 -40.16 59.10
N PRO A 4 -61.85 -39.38 60.00
CA PRO A 4 -60.79 -38.39 59.67
C PRO A 4 -59.57 -38.99 58.96
N TRP A 5 -59.31 -40.29 59.05
CA TRP A 5 -58.15 -40.95 58.45
C TRP A 5 -58.25 -41.02 56.90
N ARG A 6 -59.45 -40.94 56.28
CA ARG A 6 -59.58 -40.87 54.81
C ARG A 6 -59.11 -39.53 54.20
N LEU A 7 -59.31 -38.44 54.98
CA LEU A 7 -58.82 -37.13 54.59
C LEU A 7 -57.27 -37.05 54.62
N TRP A 8 -56.66 -37.65 55.67
CA TRP A 8 -55.22 -37.73 55.77
C TRP A 8 -54.57 -38.53 54.60
N GLY A 9 -55.10 -39.65 54.22
CA GLY A 9 -54.59 -40.47 53.07
C GLY A 9 -54.73 -39.76 51.72
N ALA A 10 -55.84 -38.97 51.57
CA ALA A 10 -56.00 -38.18 50.37
C ALA A 10 -55.00 -36.98 50.30
N LEU A 11 -54.76 -36.37 51.48
CA LEU A 11 -53.75 -35.28 51.54
C LEU A 11 -52.33 -35.79 51.31
N GLU A 12 -51.99 -36.93 51.88
CA GLU A 12 -50.70 -37.57 51.70
C GLU A 12 -50.46 -38.01 50.22
N ALA A 13 -51.45 -38.58 49.58
CA ALA A 13 -51.41 -38.93 48.15
C ALA A 13 -51.25 -37.67 47.23
N CYS A 14 -51.95 -36.58 47.61
CA CYS A 14 -51.84 -35.31 46.87
C CYS A 14 -50.44 -34.70 47.03
N LEU A 15 -49.91 -34.69 48.29
CA LEU A 15 -48.55 -34.19 48.55
C LEU A 15 -47.46 -35.04 47.83
N LEU A 16 -47.57 -36.36 47.86
CA LEU A 16 -46.63 -37.25 47.13
C LEU A 16 -46.75 -37.06 45.67
N THR A 17 -47.91 -36.82 45.09
CA THR A 17 -48.10 -36.54 43.68
C THR A 17 -47.50 -35.18 43.31
N MET A 18 -47.73 -34.15 44.11
CA MET A 18 -47.13 -32.83 43.92
C MET A 18 -45.60 -32.89 44.04
N CYS A 19 -45.04 -33.59 45.00
CA CYS A 19 -43.60 -33.81 45.13
C CYS A 19 -43.02 -34.57 43.94
N SER A 20 -43.70 -35.57 43.41
CA SER A 20 -43.23 -36.32 42.24
C SER A 20 -43.29 -35.50 40.94
N TRP A 21 -44.29 -34.63 40.79
CA TRP A 21 -44.42 -33.71 39.68
C TRP A 21 -43.33 -32.61 39.73
N SER A 22 -43.11 -32.03 40.90
CA SER A 22 -42.05 -31.02 41.08
C SER A 22 -40.65 -31.62 40.84
N TRP A 23 -40.43 -32.85 41.33
CA TRP A 23 -39.18 -33.56 41.09
C TRP A 23 -38.95 -33.85 39.59
N ARG A 24 -39.94 -34.33 38.84
CA ARG A 24 -39.87 -34.54 37.41
C ARG A 24 -39.66 -33.23 36.66
N ALA A 25 -40.33 -32.16 37.02
CA ALA A 25 -40.15 -30.84 36.44
C ALA A 25 -38.71 -30.31 36.63
N CYS A 26 -38.14 -30.49 37.83
CA CYS A 26 -36.75 -30.14 38.13
C CYS A 26 -35.75 -30.93 37.24
N HIS A 27 -35.96 -32.24 37.06
CA HIS A 27 -35.10 -33.04 36.20
C HIS A 27 -35.19 -32.63 34.73
N ILE A 28 -36.39 -32.37 34.21
CA ILE A 28 -36.61 -31.91 32.83
C ILE A 28 -35.95 -30.55 32.64
N SER A 29 -36.10 -29.63 33.57
CA SER A 29 -35.48 -28.32 33.52
C SER A 29 -33.96 -28.41 33.57
N LEU A 30 -33.40 -29.26 34.41
CA LEU A 30 -31.95 -29.48 34.47
C LEU A 30 -31.39 -30.08 33.18
N LEU A 31 -32.09 -31.09 32.65
CA LEU A 31 -31.70 -31.69 31.34
C LEU A 31 -31.78 -30.68 30.20
N ALA A 32 -32.84 -29.85 30.15
CA ALA A 32 -32.96 -28.77 29.17
C ALA A 32 -31.84 -27.74 29.34
N LEU A 33 -31.47 -27.36 30.58
CA LEU A 33 -30.37 -26.45 30.86
C LEU A 33 -29.00 -27.05 30.38
N ILE A 34 -28.73 -28.31 30.68
CA ILE A 34 -27.52 -29.02 30.24
C ILE A 34 -27.46 -29.09 28.72
N LEU A 35 -28.55 -29.46 28.08
CA LEU A 35 -28.62 -29.54 26.62
C LEU A 35 -28.41 -28.16 25.98
N THR A 36 -29.06 -27.13 26.52
CA THR A 36 -28.88 -25.74 26.09
C THR A 36 -27.43 -25.30 26.25
N PHE A 37 -26.82 -25.60 27.42
CA PHE A 37 -25.41 -25.29 27.65
C PHE A 37 -24.48 -25.99 26.65
N HIS A 38 -24.69 -27.27 26.38
CA HIS A 38 -23.87 -27.99 25.39
C HIS A 38 -24.06 -27.48 23.96
N LEU A 39 -25.30 -27.18 23.56
CA LEU A 39 -25.58 -26.66 22.22
C LEU A 39 -25.03 -25.24 22.02
N TYR A 40 -25.41 -24.30 22.91
CA TYR A 40 -25.00 -22.91 22.76
C TYR A 40 -23.55 -22.67 23.19
N GLY A 41 -23.04 -23.36 24.23
CA GLY A 41 -21.65 -23.27 24.66
C GLY A 41 -20.69 -23.74 23.57
N GLY A 42 -21.04 -24.81 22.84
CA GLY A 42 -20.28 -25.29 21.69
C GLY A 42 -20.23 -24.28 20.55
N PHE A 43 -21.36 -23.64 20.22
CA PHE A 43 -21.41 -22.57 19.20
C PHE A 43 -20.63 -21.32 19.63
N ILE A 44 -20.72 -20.89 20.88
CA ILE A 44 -19.94 -19.77 21.41
C ILE A 44 -18.44 -20.07 21.34
N LEU A 45 -18.03 -21.25 21.77
CA LEU A 45 -16.62 -21.66 21.69
C LEU A 45 -16.11 -21.67 20.23
N LEU A 46 -16.89 -22.23 19.31
CA LEU A 46 -16.55 -22.25 17.89
C LEU A 46 -16.44 -20.81 17.32
N ALA A 47 -17.37 -19.93 17.67
CA ALA A 47 -17.34 -18.52 17.26
C ALA A 47 -16.12 -17.79 17.82
N LEU A 48 -15.72 -18.04 19.06
CA LEU A 48 -14.52 -17.47 19.68
C LEU A 48 -13.24 -17.98 19.01
N ILE A 49 -13.17 -19.27 18.72
CA ILE A 49 -12.04 -19.86 17.97
C ILE A 49 -11.94 -19.21 16.58
N PHE A 50 -13.06 -19.12 15.87
CA PHE A 50 -13.11 -18.47 14.55
C PHE A 50 -12.67 -17.00 14.60
N ALA A 51 -13.19 -16.24 15.56
CA ALA A 51 -12.81 -14.83 15.75
C ALA A 51 -11.32 -14.69 16.10
N SER A 52 -10.79 -15.58 16.93
CA SER A 52 -9.36 -15.59 17.30
C SER A 52 -8.47 -15.89 16.09
N VAL A 53 -8.82 -16.91 15.31
CA VAL A 53 -8.09 -17.28 14.08
C VAL A 53 -8.17 -16.14 13.07
N ALA A 54 -9.35 -15.56 12.87
CA ALA A 54 -9.52 -14.42 11.97
C ALA A 54 -8.71 -13.20 12.42
N GLY A 55 -8.67 -12.90 13.72
CA GLY A 55 -7.84 -11.83 14.29
C GLY A 55 -6.35 -12.06 14.11
N ILE A 56 -5.89 -13.30 14.30
CA ILE A 56 -4.50 -13.69 14.05
C ILE A 56 -4.17 -13.50 12.57
N LEU A 57 -4.97 -14.06 11.67
CA LEU A 57 -4.77 -13.92 10.23
C LEU A 57 -4.77 -12.46 9.78
N TYR A 58 -5.66 -11.63 10.36
CA TYR A 58 -5.71 -10.19 10.08
C TYR A 58 -4.41 -9.48 10.47
N LYS A 59 -3.83 -9.80 11.63
CA LYS A 59 -2.52 -9.26 12.07
C LYS A 59 -1.36 -9.75 11.19
N PHE A 60 -1.38 -11.01 10.78
CA PHE A 60 -0.30 -11.59 9.97
C PHE A 60 -0.23 -11.04 8.54
N GLN A 61 -1.24 -10.32 8.06
CA GLN A 61 -1.20 -9.73 6.71
C GLN A 61 -0.01 -8.80 6.50
N ASP A 62 0.43 -8.06 7.53
CA ASP A 62 1.59 -7.17 7.40
C ASP A 62 2.88 -7.95 7.13
N VAL A 63 3.07 -9.08 7.80
CA VAL A 63 4.25 -9.97 7.62
C VAL A 63 4.28 -10.59 6.22
N LEU A 64 3.11 -10.80 5.60
CA LEU A 64 3.00 -11.31 4.24
C LEU A 64 3.22 -10.22 3.17
N LEU A 65 3.10 -8.96 3.53
CA LEU A 65 3.19 -7.85 2.59
C LEU A 65 4.53 -7.09 2.70
N TYR A 66 5.02 -6.85 3.91
CA TYR A 66 6.20 -6.02 4.13
C TYR A 66 7.41 -6.87 4.52
N PHE A 67 8.50 -6.70 3.79
CA PHE A 67 9.74 -7.46 3.99
C PHE A 67 10.95 -6.54 4.24
N PRO A 68 10.95 -5.75 5.34
CA PRO A 68 12.03 -4.81 5.62
C PRO A 68 13.38 -5.49 5.88
N ASP A 69 13.37 -6.76 6.32
CA ASP A 69 14.56 -7.54 6.63
C ASP A 69 15.05 -8.42 5.45
N GLN A 70 14.47 -8.27 4.27
CA GLN A 70 14.85 -8.99 3.06
C GLN A 70 15.51 -8.05 2.05
N PRO A 71 16.69 -8.39 1.48
CA PRO A 71 17.59 -9.50 1.87
C PRO A 71 18.12 -9.33 3.30
N SER A 72 18.69 -10.40 3.86
CA SER A 72 19.23 -10.37 5.21
C SER A 72 20.17 -9.17 5.42
N SER A 73 20.14 -8.56 6.59
CA SER A 73 20.87 -7.32 6.95
C SER A 73 20.31 -5.99 6.37
N SER A 74 19.21 -6.00 5.63
CA SER A 74 18.63 -4.75 5.08
C SER A 74 18.28 -3.69 6.14
N ARG A 75 18.03 -4.10 7.38
CA ARG A 75 17.83 -3.18 8.52
C ARG A 75 19.15 -2.69 9.15
N LEU A 76 20.23 -3.40 8.94
CA LEU A 76 21.53 -3.10 9.56
C LEU A 76 22.43 -2.27 8.63
N TYR A 77 22.31 -2.54 7.33
CA TYR A 77 23.19 -1.94 6.33
C TYR A 77 22.39 -1.32 5.18
N VAL A 78 22.60 -0.04 4.98
CA VAL A 78 22.09 0.72 3.84
C VAL A 78 23.27 1.16 2.99
N PRO A 79 23.50 0.53 1.81
CA PRO A 79 24.56 0.94 0.90
C PRO A 79 24.43 2.42 0.54
N MET A 80 25.51 3.18 0.69
CA MET A 80 25.52 4.61 0.35
C MET A 80 26.22 4.80 -1.01
N PRO A 81 25.79 5.76 -1.82
CA PRO A 81 26.46 6.08 -3.06
C PRO A 81 27.86 6.59 -2.81
N THR A 82 28.84 6.10 -3.57
CA THR A 82 30.24 6.55 -3.50
C THR A 82 30.58 7.37 -4.75
N GLY A 83 31.36 8.44 -4.57
CA GLY A 83 31.84 9.27 -5.69
C GLY A 83 30.80 10.16 -6.36
N ILE A 84 29.59 10.24 -5.81
CA ILE A 84 28.49 11.09 -6.31
C ILE A 84 27.99 12.00 -5.19
N PRO A 85 27.81 13.31 -5.47
CA PRO A 85 27.25 14.23 -4.50
C PRO A 85 25.85 13.78 -4.04
N HIS A 86 25.71 13.56 -2.73
CA HIS A 86 24.45 13.16 -2.14
C HIS A 86 24.31 13.73 -0.72
N GLU A 87 23.05 13.87 -0.31
CA GLU A 87 22.70 14.24 1.06
C GLU A 87 21.96 13.07 1.72
N ASN A 88 22.37 12.68 2.92
CA ASN A 88 21.62 11.75 3.76
C ASN A 88 20.80 12.58 4.75
N VAL A 89 19.47 12.51 4.63
CA VAL A 89 18.56 13.40 5.33
C VAL A 89 17.60 12.59 6.19
N TYR A 90 17.25 13.12 7.35
CA TYR A 90 16.18 12.60 8.19
C TYR A 90 15.07 13.62 8.30
N ILE A 91 13.85 13.19 8.00
CA ILE A 91 12.64 14.00 8.15
C ILE A 91 11.71 13.37 9.17
N ARG A 92 10.71 14.11 9.63
CA ARG A 92 9.64 13.59 10.49
C ARG A 92 8.28 13.70 9.81
N THR A 93 7.52 12.65 9.92
CA THR A 93 6.12 12.61 9.50
C THR A 93 5.22 13.38 10.49
N LYS A 94 3.96 13.62 10.12
CA LYS A 94 2.97 14.28 11.01
C LYS A 94 2.73 13.49 12.31
N ASP A 95 2.86 12.17 12.25
CA ASP A 95 2.78 11.26 13.41
C ASP A 95 4.14 11.01 14.07
N SER A 96 5.12 11.90 13.80
CA SER A 96 6.45 11.95 14.44
C SER A 96 7.39 10.79 14.13
N VAL A 97 7.11 9.96 13.15
CA VAL A 97 8.02 8.89 12.70
C VAL A 97 9.20 9.51 11.95
N ARG A 98 10.43 9.11 12.29
CA ARG A 98 11.63 9.57 11.61
C ARG A 98 11.92 8.69 10.39
N LEU A 99 12.01 9.33 9.21
CA LEU A 99 12.33 8.70 7.94
C LEU A 99 13.72 9.07 7.46
N ASN A 100 14.38 8.10 6.82
CA ASN A 100 15.66 8.31 6.17
C ASN A 100 15.48 8.49 4.66
N LEU A 101 16.10 9.54 4.12
CA LEU A 101 16.13 9.86 2.70
C LEU A 101 17.56 9.99 2.20
N ILE A 102 17.79 9.62 0.95
CA ILE A 102 19.02 9.97 0.21
C ILE A 102 18.63 10.85 -0.96
N LEU A 103 19.17 12.07 -1.00
CA LEU A 103 19.02 12.97 -2.13
C LEU A 103 20.29 12.90 -3.00
N LEU A 104 20.18 12.32 -4.20
CA LEU A 104 21.20 12.33 -5.23
C LEU A 104 21.07 13.60 -6.08
N ARG A 105 22.15 14.35 -6.21
CA ARG A 105 22.17 15.65 -6.91
C ARG A 105 22.66 15.53 -8.32
N TYR A 106 21.88 16.02 -9.28
CA TYR A 106 22.35 16.26 -10.62
C TYR A 106 23.26 17.50 -10.65
N THR A 107 24.47 17.33 -11.18
CA THR A 107 25.51 18.38 -11.21
C THR A 107 25.90 18.80 -12.64
N GLY A 108 25.13 18.36 -13.65
CA GLY A 108 25.37 18.71 -15.05
C GLY A 108 24.84 20.10 -15.41
N GLU A 109 24.41 20.25 -16.66
CA GLU A 109 23.88 21.53 -17.16
C GLU A 109 22.60 21.95 -16.41
N ASN A 110 22.55 23.22 -15.98
CA ASN A 110 21.40 23.84 -15.29
C ASN A 110 20.84 23.03 -14.10
N PRO A 111 21.65 22.69 -13.10
CA PRO A 111 21.22 21.84 -12.00
C PRO A 111 20.07 22.44 -11.17
N ALA A 112 19.93 23.76 -11.13
CA ALA A 112 18.86 24.43 -10.40
C ALA A 112 17.46 24.24 -11.02
N SER A 113 17.40 23.98 -12.34
CA SER A 113 16.15 23.73 -13.08
C SER A 113 15.94 22.25 -13.39
N ALA A 114 16.80 21.37 -12.88
CA ALA A 114 16.68 19.93 -13.06
C ALA A 114 15.39 19.39 -12.43
N PRO A 115 14.67 18.49 -13.09
CA PRO A 115 13.54 17.83 -12.45
C PRO A 115 13.99 17.00 -11.26
N THR A 116 13.06 16.73 -10.34
CA THR A 116 13.34 15.92 -9.14
C THR A 116 12.42 14.73 -9.10
N ILE A 117 12.99 13.53 -9.04
CA ILE A 117 12.27 12.26 -8.97
C ILE A 117 12.19 11.81 -7.53
N LEU A 118 10.98 11.66 -6.99
CA LEU A 118 10.74 10.98 -5.72
C LEU A 118 10.60 9.49 -5.99
N TYR A 119 11.51 8.69 -5.47
CA TYR A 119 11.59 7.25 -5.71
C TYR A 119 10.99 6.46 -4.56
N PHE A 120 9.86 5.79 -4.82
CA PHE A 120 9.17 4.88 -3.91
C PHE A 120 9.49 3.43 -4.27
N HIS A 121 10.20 2.74 -3.36
CA HIS A 121 10.69 1.39 -3.61
C HIS A 121 9.62 0.31 -3.39
N GLY A 122 9.90 -0.94 -3.80
CA GLY A 122 9.03 -2.09 -3.57
C GLY A 122 9.02 -2.57 -2.11
N ASN A 123 8.34 -3.67 -1.85
CA ASN A 123 8.07 -4.20 -0.51
C ASN A 123 9.26 -4.84 0.22
N ALA A 124 10.42 -4.93 -0.41
CA ALA A 124 11.61 -5.53 0.20
C ALA A 124 12.85 -4.64 0.04
N GLY A 125 13.83 -4.80 0.91
CA GLY A 125 15.10 -4.10 0.88
C GLY A 125 15.01 -2.68 1.44
N ASN A 126 15.97 -1.85 1.05
CA ASN A 126 16.09 -0.46 1.47
C ASN A 126 16.53 0.43 0.31
N ILE A 127 16.61 1.74 0.53
CA ILE A 127 17.03 2.72 -0.49
C ILE A 127 18.43 2.46 -1.04
N GLY A 128 19.34 1.92 -0.25
CA GLY A 128 20.69 1.60 -0.69
C GLY A 128 20.72 0.55 -1.83
N HIS A 129 19.80 -0.43 -1.79
CA HIS A 129 19.66 -1.39 -2.89
C HIS A 129 19.10 -0.76 -4.17
N ARG A 130 18.55 0.45 -4.10
CA ARG A 130 17.98 1.19 -5.25
C ARG A 130 18.98 2.17 -5.84
N VAL A 131 20.08 2.46 -5.16
CA VAL A 131 21.13 3.38 -5.62
C VAL A 131 21.59 3.09 -7.05
N PRO A 132 21.88 1.84 -7.48
CA PRO A 132 22.30 1.59 -8.87
C PRO A 132 21.27 2.07 -9.90
N ASN A 133 19.99 1.76 -9.71
CA ASN A 133 18.93 2.22 -10.61
C ASN A 133 18.73 3.74 -10.53
N ALA A 134 18.77 4.31 -9.34
CA ALA A 134 18.63 5.75 -9.12
C ALA A 134 19.77 6.56 -9.77
N LEU A 135 21.00 6.03 -9.77
CA LEU A 135 22.15 6.65 -10.45
C LEU A 135 21.96 6.67 -11.98
N LEU A 136 21.42 5.59 -12.55
CA LEU A 136 21.07 5.58 -13.97
C LEU A 136 19.94 6.56 -14.29
N MET A 137 18.95 6.72 -13.41
CA MET A 137 17.92 7.75 -13.55
C MET A 137 18.54 9.16 -13.50
N LEU A 138 19.40 9.44 -12.52
CA LEU A 138 20.09 10.72 -12.39
C LEU A 138 20.83 11.10 -13.66
N VAL A 139 21.58 10.17 -14.25
CA VAL A 139 22.40 10.42 -15.45
C VAL A 139 21.55 10.52 -16.71
N ASN A 140 20.68 9.51 -16.96
CA ASN A 140 19.92 9.44 -18.21
C ASN A 140 18.80 10.48 -18.29
N LEU A 141 18.16 10.79 -17.15
CA LEU A 141 17.04 11.74 -17.11
C LEU A 141 17.48 13.16 -16.72
N LYS A 142 18.77 13.35 -16.42
CA LYS A 142 19.33 14.63 -15.95
C LYS A 142 18.51 15.21 -14.80
N ALA A 143 18.20 14.38 -13.82
CA ALA A 143 17.28 14.68 -12.73
C ALA A 143 17.90 14.42 -11.36
N ASN A 144 17.54 15.21 -10.34
CA ASN A 144 17.77 14.83 -8.96
C ASN A 144 16.93 13.60 -8.62
N VAL A 145 17.41 12.73 -7.70
CA VAL A 145 16.62 11.58 -7.24
C VAL A 145 16.58 11.58 -5.71
N VAL A 146 15.40 11.60 -5.14
CA VAL A 146 15.15 11.48 -3.71
C VAL A 146 14.65 10.06 -3.45
N LEU A 147 15.50 9.24 -2.86
CA LEU A 147 15.17 7.90 -2.40
C LEU A 147 14.65 8.00 -0.96
N MET A 148 13.54 7.33 -0.63
CA MET A 148 12.94 7.33 0.70
C MET A 148 12.76 5.91 1.21
N ASP A 149 13.32 5.60 2.41
CA ASP A 149 12.96 4.41 3.16
C ASP A 149 11.63 4.64 3.89
N TYR A 150 10.66 3.80 3.63
CA TYR A 150 9.40 3.81 4.40
C TYR A 150 9.65 3.54 5.87
N ARG A 151 8.69 3.92 6.72
CA ARG A 151 8.68 3.49 8.11
C ARG A 151 8.91 1.98 8.24
N GLY A 152 9.75 1.58 9.17
CA GLY A 152 10.12 0.18 9.35
C GLY A 152 11.19 -0.35 8.38
N TYR A 153 11.60 0.39 7.34
CA TYR A 153 12.63 -0.01 6.37
C TYR A 153 13.95 0.73 6.60
N GLY A 154 15.06 0.10 6.22
CA GLY A 154 16.40 0.69 6.27
C GLY A 154 16.69 1.37 7.61
N LYS A 155 16.98 2.67 7.58
CA LYS A 155 17.25 3.50 8.77
C LYS A 155 16.03 4.29 9.27
N SER A 156 14.86 4.11 8.67
CA SER A 156 13.62 4.72 9.12
C SER A 156 13.05 4.01 10.35
N GLU A 157 12.41 4.78 11.24
CA GLU A 157 11.74 4.28 12.45
C GLU A 157 10.34 3.74 12.14
N GLY A 158 9.66 3.20 13.16
CA GLY A 158 8.26 2.78 13.10
C GLY A 158 8.05 1.40 12.48
N GLU A 159 6.78 1.09 12.18
CA GLU A 159 6.33 -0.17 11.58
C GLU A 159 5.52 0.12 10.32
N PRO A 160 5.69 -0.67 9.24
CA PRO A 160 5.01 -0.42 7.98
C PRO A 160 3.50 -0.72 8.07
N SER A 161 2.72 0.12 7.43
CA SER A 161 1.28 -0.04 7.23
C SER A 161 0.84 0.76 6.01
N GLU A 162 -0.29 0.44 5.40
CA GLU A 162 -0.78 1.17 4.22
C GLU A 162 -0.88 2.67 4.48
N GLU A 163 -1.58 3.07 5.54
CA GLU A 163 -1.75 4.48 5.90
C GLU A 163 -0.42 5.12 6.27
N GLY A 164 0.45 4.38 6.97
CA GLY A 164 1.79 4.85 7.32
C GLY A 164 2.63 5.17 6.08
N LEU A 165 2.65 4.28 5.07
CA LEU A 165 3.40 4.52 3.84
C LEU A 165 2.87 5.74 3.07
N TYR A 166 1.55 6.00 3.11
CA TYR A 166 0.98 7.20 2.51
C TYR A 166 1.41 8.48 3.24
N GLN A 167 1.46 8.45 4.57
CA GLN A 167 1.98 9.58 5.38
C GLN A 167 3.47 9.81 5.15
N ASP A 168 4.26 8.74 4.97
CA ASP A 168 5.70 8.82 4.66
C ASP A 168 5.92 9.49 3.30
N ALA A 169 5.15 9.11 2.29
CA ALA A 169 5.20 9.70 0.96
C ALA A 169 4.79 11.18 0.97
N GLU A 170 3.74 11.53 1.72
CA GLU A 170 3.30 12.93 1.88
C GLU A 170 4.38 13.77 2.57
N ALA A 171 4.97 13.28 3.66
CA ALA A 171 6.06 13.97 4.36
C ALA A 171 7.29 14.17 3.48
N THR A 172 7.59 13.20 2.60
CA THR A 172 8.69 13.31 1.63
C THR A 172 8.39 14.38 0.57
N LEU A 173 7.17 14.43 0.06
CA LEU A 173 6.74 15.47 -0.86
C LEU A 173 6.76 16.84 -0.17
N ASP A 174 6.25 16.96 1.05
CA ASP A 174 6.30 18.17 1.85
C ASP A 174 7.74 18.67 2.00
N TYR A 175 8.67 17.80 2.40
CA TYR A 175 10.09 18.14 2.51
C TYR A 175 10.66 18.69 1.20
N VAL A 176 10.42 18.02 0.07
CA VAL A 176 10.92 18.46 -1.25
C VAL A 176 10.34 19.84 -1.60
N MET A 177 9.08 20.07 -1.28
CA MET A 177 8.42 21.38 -1.54
C MET A 177 8.96 22.53 -0.66
N THR A 178 9.61 22.24 0.48
CA THR A 178 10.26 23.29 1.30
C THR A 178 11.66 23.66 0.78
N ARG A 179 12.28 22.84 -0.05
CA ARG A 179 13.66 23.03 -0.51
C ARG A 179 13.77 24.21 -1.49
N PRO A 180 14.66 25.18 -1.25
CA PRO A 180 14.86 26.31 -2.16
C PRO A 180 15.66 25.96 -3.42
N ASP A 181 16.40 24.86 -3.39
CA ASP A 181 17.30 24.37 -4.41
C ASP A 181 16.70 23.29 -5.31
N ILE A 182 15.37 23.09 -5.25
CA ILE A 182 14.60 22.17 -6.08
C ILE A 182 13.54 22.95 -6.84
N ASP A 183 13.43 22.70 -8.15
CA ASP A 183 12.34 23.21 -8.98
C ASP A 183 11.04 22.45 -8.66
N LYS A 184 10.16 23.13 -7.93
CA LYS A 184 8.91 22.56 -7.41
C LYS A 184 7.89 22.27 -8.51
N THR A 185 8.05 22.87 -9.68
CA THR A 185 7.15 22.65 -10.83
C THR A 185 7.47 21.36 -11.57
N LYS A 186 8.64 20.75 -11.30
CA LYS A 186 9.15 19.57 -12.01
C LYS A 186 9.36 18.37 -11.07
N VAL A 187 8.50 18.18 -10.08
CA VAL A 187 8.54 17.03 -9.18
C VAL A 187 7.78 15.87 -9.79
N VAL A 188 8.49 14.77 -10.07
CA VAL A 188 7.98 13.55 -10.68
C VAL A 188 8.04 12.41 -9.67
N LEU A 189 6.97 11.62 -9.56
CA LEU A 189 6.97 10.44 -8.70
C LEU A 189 7.34 9.20 -9.51
N PHE A 190 8.28 8.42 -9.01
CA PHE A 190 8.56 7.10 -9.53
C PHE A 190 8.22 6.05 -8.48
N GLY A 191 7.50 5.00 -8.86
CA GLY A 191 7.17 3.92 -7.94
C GLY A 191 7.20 2.56 -8.59
N ARG A 192 7.87 1.58 -7.94
CA ARG A 192 7.91 0.20 -8.41
C ARG A 192 7.18 -0.73 -7.46
N SER A 193 6.37 -1.66 -7.98
CA SER A 193 5.62 -2.63 -7.18
C SER A 193 4.77 -1.92 -6.13
N LEU A 194 4.95 -2.20 -4.83
CA LEU A 194 4.31 -1.50 -3.72
C LEU A 194 4.44 0.03 -3.83
N GLY A 195 5.63 0.50 -4.21
CA GLY A 195 5.89 1.93 -4.40
C GLY A 195 5.06 2.57 -5.54
N GLY A 196 4.65 1.78 -6.53
CA GLY A 196 3.73 2.25 -7.57
C GLY A 196 2.36 2.59 -7.01
N ALA A 197 1.84 1.78 -6.10
CA ALA A 197 0.57 2.07 -5.40
C ALA A 197 0.68 3.34 -4.54
N VAL A 198 1.81 3.53 -3.85
CA VAL A 198 2.10 4.73 -3.06
C VAL A 198 2.17 5.97 -3.95
N ALA A 199 2.91 5.91 -5.07
CA ALA A 199 3.03 7.00 -6.02
C ALA A 199 1.68 7.41 -6.63
N ILE A 200 0.86 6.43 -7.05
CA ILE A 200 -0.48 6.68 -7.58
C ILE A 200 -1.37 7.37 -6.53
N ARG A 201 -1.35 6.89 -5.28
CA ARG A 201 -2.13 7.47 -4.19
C ARG A 201 -1.70 8.91 -3.90
N LEU A 202 -0.39 9.17 -3.81
CA LEU A 202 0.16 10.49 -3.56
C LEU A 202 -0.22 11.47 -4.68
N ALA A 203 -0.03 11.09 -5.94
CA ALA A 203 -0.35 11.94 -7.09
C ALA A 203 -1.85 12.26 -7.19
N SER A 204 -2.71 11.28 -6.92
CA SER A 204 -4.17 11.49 -6.95
C SER A 204 -4.65 12.52 -5.92
N GLY A 205 -3.96 12.63 -4.79
CA GLY A 205 -4.24 13.62 -3.74
C GLY A 205 -3.54 14.99 -3.93
N ASN A 206 -2.51 15.04 -4.78
CA ASN A 206 -1.64 16.21 -4.93
C ASN A 206 -1.45 16.65 -6.41
N PRO A 207 -2.53 16.83 -7.21
CA PRO A 207 -2.40 17.06 -8.66
C PRO A 207 -1.68 18.38 -9.01
N HIS A 208 -1.59 19.34 -8.09
CA HIS A 208 -0.93 20.64 -8.32
C HIS A 208 0.53 20.66 -7.82
N ARG A 209 0.98 19.63 -7.13
CA ARG A 209 2.34 19.51 -6.56
C ARG A 209 3.20 18.50 -7.29
N VAL A 210 2.56 17.66 -8.12
CA VAL A 210 3.19 16.56 -8.83
C VAL A 210 3.06 16.80 -10.32
N ALA A 211 4.21 16.93 -11.00
CA ALA A 211 4.27 17.17 -12.44
C ALA A 211 3.90 15.92 -13.27
N ALA A 212 4.29 14.74 -12.81
CA ALA A 212 4.00 13.46 -13.49
C ALA A 212 4.22 12.27 -12.56
N ILE A 213 3.73 11.09 -12.99
CA ILE A 213 4.07 9.80 -12.38
C ILE A 213 4.69 8.84 -13.40
N MET A 214 5.62 8.02 -12.92
CA MET A 214 6.17 6.85 -13.61
C MET A 214 5.99 5.66 -12.69
N VAL A 215 5.22 4.66 -13.10
CA VAL A 215 4.93 3.48 -12.27
C VAL A 215 5.34 2.20 -12.99
N GLU A 216 6.07 1.34 -12.29
CA GLU A 216 6.67 0.13 -12.82
C GLU A 216 6.16 -1.10 -12.08
N ASN A 217 5.68 -2.10 -12.84
CA ASN A 217 5.31 -3.43 -12.33
C ASN A 217 4.48 -3.37 -11.04
N THR A 218 3.42 -2.56 -11.03
CA THR A 218 2.54 -2.39 -9.87
C THR A 218 1.17 -3.06 -10.10
N PHE A 219 0.36 -3.10 -9.07
CA PHE A 219 -0.86 -3.90 -9.01
C PHE A 219 -2.13 -3.04 -8.87
N LEU A 220 -3.28 -3.64 -9.17
CA LEU A 220 -4.59 -3.01 -8.98
C LEU A 220 -4.93 -2.79 -7.51
N SER A 221 -4.67 -3.79 -6.67
CA SER A 221 -4.82 -3.73 -5.21
C SER A 221 -4.28 -5.00 -4.56
N ILE A 222 -4.06 -4.98 -3.24
CA ILE A 222 -3.70 -6.19 -2.49
C ILE A 222 -4.80 -7.27 -2.57
N PRO A 223 -6.12 -6.97 -2.48
CA PRO A 223 -7.14 -7.98 -2.74
C PRO A 223 -7.03 -8.67 -4.10
N HIS A 224 -6.71 -7.93 -5.18
CA HIS A 224 -6.49 -8.53 -6.50
C HIS A 224 -5.24 -9.41 -6.52
N MET A 225 -4.16 -8.98 -5.88
CA MET A 225 -2.95 -9.79 -5.73
C MET A 225 -3.22 -11.07 -4.95
N ALA A 226 -3.93 -10.98 -3.83
CA ALA A 226 -4.32 -12.15 -3.03
C ALA A 226 -5.14 -13.15 -3.86
N ALA A 227 -6.12 -12.67 -4.65
CA ALA A 227 -6.91 -13.52 -5.51
C ALA A 227 -6.10 -14.20 -6.62
N THR A 228 -5.01 -13.57 -7.07
CA THR A 228 -4.09 -14.16 -8.06
C THR A 228 -3.15 -15.17 -7.44
N LEU A 229 -2.49 -14.81 -6.32
CA LEU A 229 -1.49 -15.65 -5.67
C LEU A 229 -2.11 -16.88 -4.98
N PHE A 230 -3.31 -16.72 -4.43
CA PHE A 230 -4.04 -17.79 -3.72
C PHE A 230 -5.27 -18.23 -4.51
N SER A 231 -5.10 -18.53 -5.81
CA SER A 231 -6.19 -18.87 -6.73
C SER A 231 -7.01 -20.10 -6.31
N PHE A 232 -6.43 -20.98 -5.47
CA PHE A 232 -7.09 -22.15 -4.88
C PHE A 232 -8.02 -21.81 -3.70
N VAL A 233 -7.94 -20.58 -3.16
CA VAL A 233 -8.82 -20.04 -2.11
C VAL A 233 -9.75 -19.00 -2.74
N PRO A 234 -11.04 -18.93 -2.38
CA PRO A 234 -11.97 -17.99 -2.95
C PRO A 234 -11.76 -16.53 -2.46
N MET A 235 -10.48 -16.06 -2.46
CA MET A 235 -10.07 -14.74 -1.98
C MET A 235 -10.83 -13.59 -2.63
N ARG A 236 -11.24 -13.73 -3.90
CA ARG A 236 -11.99 -12.72 -4.64
C ARG A 236 -13.38 -12.41 -4.06
N TYR A 237 -13.93 -13.31 -3.23
CA TYR A 237 -15.22 -13.13 -2.57
C TYR A 237 -15.09 -12.53 -1.17
N LEU A 238 -13.88 -12.40 -0.65
CA LEU A 238 -13.66 -11.79 0.67
C LEU A 238 -13.99 -10.29 0.61
N PRO A 239 -14.82 -9.78 1.52
CA PRO A 239 -15.10 -8.36 1.62
C PRO A 239 -13.84 -7.54 1.92
N LEU A 240 -13.80 -6.28 1.46
CA LEU A 240 -12.64 -5.41 1.64
C LEU A 240 -12.26 -5.17 3.12
N TRP A 241 -13.19 -5.31 4.04
CA TRP A 241 -12.91 -5.16 5.47
C TRP A 241 -12.05 -6.31 6.04
N CYS A 242 -11.98 -7.46 5.36
CA CYS A 242 -11.08 -8.56 5.74
C CYS A 242 -9.60 -8.24 5.44
N TYR A 243 -9.34 -7.24 4.61
CA TYR A 243 -7.99 -6.83 4.25
C TYR A 243 -7.54 -5.65 5.11
N LYS A 244 -6.46 -5.83 5.85
CA LYS A 244 -5.83 -4.77 6.65
C LYS A 244 -5.20 -3.72 5.73
N ASN A 245 -4.39 -4.18 4.78
CA ASN A 245 -3.79 -3.36 3.75
C ASN A 245 -4.49 -3.63 2.41
N LYS A 246 -4.96 -2.61 1.74
CA LYS A 246 -5.76 -2.72 0.52
C LYS A 246 -5.04 -2.20 -0.71
N PHE A 247 -4.35 -1.06 -0.58
CA PHE A 247 -3.66 -0.36 -1.66
C PHE A 247 -4.49 -0.33 -2.94
N LEU A 248 -5.64 0.37 -2.90
CA LEU A 248 -6.64 0.38 -3.97
C LEU A 248 -6.17 1.25 -5.16
N SER A 249 -5.07 0.87 -5.81
CA SER A 249 -4.46 1.61 -6.93
C SER A 249 -5.45 1.86 -8.05
N TYR A 250 -6.35 0.90 -8.35
CA TYR A 250 -7.36 1.04 -9.40
C TYR A 250 -8.35 2.19 -9.12
N ARG A 251 -8.65 2.49 -7.85
CA ARG A 251 -9.49 3.64 -7.47
C ARG A 251 -8.74 4.95 -7.57
N HIS A 252 -7.49 4.96 -7.11
CA HIS A 252 -6.68 6.16 -7.07
C HIS A 252 -6.20 6.57 -8.47
N VAL A 253 -5.82 5.63 -9.34
CA VAL A 253 -5.42 5.93 -10.70
C VAL A 253 -6.55 6.57 -11.52
N ALA A 254 -7.81 6.19 -11.25
CA ALA A 254 -8.99 6.78 -11.88
C ALA A 254 -9.22 8.26 -11.48
N LEU A 255 -8.56 8.73 -10.42
CA LEU A 255 -8.57 10.13 -9.98
C LEU A 255 -7.28 10.87 -10.36
N CYS A 256 -6.25 10.15 -10.82
CA CYS A 256 -4.93 10.70 -11.14
C CYS A 256 -4.92 11.28 -12.56
N ARG A 257 -4.90 12.60 -12.68
CA ARG A 257 -4.95 13.34 -13.95
C ARG A 257 -3.60 13.81 -14.46
N VAL A 258 -2.55 13.71 -13.64
CA VAL A 258 -1.20 14.13 -14.04
C VAL A 258 -0.65 13.25 -15.17
N PRO A 259 0.26 13.75 -16.01
CA PRO A 259 0.98 12.95 -16.99
C PRO A 259 1.50 11.65 -16.38
N SER A 260 1.32 10.51 -17.08
CA SER A 260 1.54 9.20 -16.49
C SER A 260 2.24 8.24 -17.44
N LEU A 261 3.36 7.66 -17.01
CA LEU A 261 4.06 6.58 -17.69
C LEU A 261 3.85 5.27 -16.90
N PHE A 262 3.24 4.30 -17.55
CA PHE A 262 3.05 2.94 -17.04
C PHE A 262 4.12 2.05 -17.67
N ILE A 263 4.90 1.34 -16.86
CA ILE A 263 6.04 0.52 -17.27
C ILE A 263 5.75 -0.92 -16.88
N SER A 264 5.73 -1.80 -17.87
CA SER A 264 5.35 -3.21 -17.66
C SER A 264 6.37 -4.17 -18.22
N GLY A 265 6.97 -4.98 -17.36
CA GLY A 265 7.71 -6.18 -17.74
C GLY A 265 6.72 -7.31 -18.05
N LEU A 266 6.76 -7.85 -19.27
CA LEU A 266 5.81 -8.88 -19.68
C LEU A 266 6.16 -10.27 -19.13
N SER A 267 7.38 -10.46 -18.64
CA SER A 267 7.84 -11.67 -17.96
C SER A 267 7.74 -11.57 -16.43
N ASP A 268 6.98 -10.59 -15.89
CA ASP A 268 6.72 -10.48 -14.46
C ASP A 268 5.83 -11.64 -13.99
N GLN A 269 6.42 -12.52 -13.17
CA GLN A 269 5.74 -13.70 -12.61
C GLN A 269 5.07 -13.42 -11.25
N LEU A 270 5.38 -12.29 -10.63
CA LEU A 270 4.80 -11.89 -9.34
C LEU A 270 3.52 -11.08 -9.53
N ILE A 271 3.61 -10.02 -10.34
CA ILE A 271 2.46 -9.16 -10.65
C ILE A 271 2.10 -9.34 -12.12
N PRO A 272 0.96 -9.95 -12.45
CA PRO A 272 0.56 -10.17 -13.82
C PRO A 272 0.55 -8.87 -14.64
N PRO A 273 1.20 -8.82 -15.81
CA PRO A 273 1.27 -7.62 -16.66
C PRO A 273 -0.10 -7.02 -17.03
N VAL A 274 -1.16 -7.84 -17.02
CA VAL A 274 -2.53 -7.39 -17.24
C VAL A 274 -2.97 -6.33 -16.23
N MET A 275 -2.45 -6.36 -15.00
CA MET A 275 -2.77 -5.34 -13.98
C MET A 275 -2.23 -3.96 -14.36
N MET A 276 -1.02 -3.89 -14.90
CA MET A 276 -0.45 -2.64 -15.42
C MET A 276 -1.26 -2.10 -16.59
N LYS A 277 -1.67 -2.97 -17.52
CA LYS A 277 -2.54 -2.60 -18.64
C LYS A 277 -3.86 -2.03 -18.15
N GLN A 278 -4.49 -2.67 -17.15
CA GLN A 278 -5.74 -2.17 -16.58
C GLN A 278 -5.57 -0.83 -15.85
N LEU A 279 -4.46 -0.61 -15.13
CA LEU A 279 -4.17 0.70 -14.53
C LEU A 279 -4.01 1.78 -15.60
N TYR A 280 -3.32 1.47 -16.69
CA TYR A 280 -3.21 2.38 -17.84
C TYR A 280 -4.59 2.71 -18.44
N GLU A 281 -5.44 1.71 -18.64
CA GLU A 281 -6.79 1.90 -19.18
C GLU A 281 -7.68 2.76 -18.28
N LEU A 282 -7.61 2.54 -16.95
CA LEU A 282 -8.38 3.27 -15.94
C LEU A 282 -7.91 4.71 -15.75
N SER A 283 -6.67 5.04 -16.11
CA SER A 283 -6.13 6.39 -15.92
C SER A 283 -6.84 7.41 -16.82
N PRO A 284 -7.36 8.53 -16.27
CA PRO A 284 -7.98 9.61 -17.01
C PRO A 284 -6.97 10.61 -17.56
N SER A 285 -5.67 10.40 -17.32
CA SER A 285 -4.61 11.31 -17.78
C SER A 285 -4.68 11.47 -19.31
N ARG A 286 -4.66 12.71 -19.77
CA ARG A 286 -4.62 13.04 -21.21
C ARG A 286 -3.27 12.70 -21.84
N THR A 287 -2.21 12.76 -21.04
CA THR A 287 -0.84 12.43 -21.44
C THR A 287 -0.43 11.15 -20.71
N LYS A 288 -0.86 10.00 -21.22
CA LYS A 288 -0.50 8.69 -20.67
C LYS A 288 0.17 7.81 -21.70
N ARG A 289 1.15 7.03 -21.26
CA ARG A 289 1.89 6.08 -22.08
C ARG A 289 2.02 4.74 -21.38
N LEU A 290 2.04 3.67 -22.15
CA LEU A 290 2.36 2.33 -21.68
C LEU A 290 3.64 1.86 -22.40
N ALA A 291 4.73 1.71 -21.64
CA ALA A 291 5.98 1.12 -22.11
C ALA A 291 6.02 -0.35 -21.68
N VAL A 292 6.19 -1.26 -22.64
CA VAL A 292 6.21 -2.70 -22.40
C VAL A 292 7.57 -3.27 -22.74
N PHE A 293 8.05 -4.20 -21.91
CA PHE A 293 9.35 -4.84 -22.03
C PHE A 293 9.16 -6.36 -22.00
N PRO A 294 9.23 -7.05 -23.15
CA PRO A 294 8.93 -8.48 -23.24
C PRO A 294 9.74 -9.36 -22.27
N GLU A 295 11.02 -9.05 -22.12
CA GLU A 295 11.95 -9.80 -21.25
C GLU A 295 11.97 -9.29 -19.81
N GLY A 296 11.31 -8.18 -19.51
CA GLY A 296 11.31 -7.54 -18.21
C GLY A 296 10.60 -8.41 -17.17
N THR A 297 11.33 -8.74 -16.10
CA THR A 297 10.79 -9.44 -14.92
C THR A 297 10.38 -8.43 -13.85
N HIS A 298 9.84 -8.89 -12.72
CA HIS A 298 9.40 -8.02 -11.62
C HIS A 298 10.50 -7.06 -11.12
N ASN A 299 11.74 -7.52 -11.06
CA ASN A 299 12.85 -6.77 -10.48
C ASN A 299 13.83 -6.19 -11.50
N ASP A 300 13.83 -6.69 -12.74
CA ASP A 300 14.90 -6.45 -13.72
C ASP A 300 14.43 -5.69 -14.97
N THR A 301 13.18 -5.27 -15.03
CA THR A 301 12.63 -4.48 -16.17
C THR A 301 13.49 -3.26 -16.48
N TRP A 302 14.07 -2.60 -15.48
CA TRP A 302 14.96 -1.45 -15.64
C TRP A 302 16.29 -1.76 -16.36
N GLN A 303 16.65 -3.03 -16.53
CA GLN A 303 17.85 -3.50 -17.27
C GLN A 303 17.54 -3.79 -18.75
N CYS A 304 16.26 -3.81 -19.13
CA CYS A 304 15.88 -4.08 -20.50
C CYS A 304 16.36 -3.00 -21.46
N GLN A 305 16.71 -3.41 -22.68
CA GLN A 305 17.06 -2.49 -23.72
C GLN A 305 15.94 -1.48 -24.00
N GLY A 306 16.28 -0.20 -24.11
CA GLY A 306 15.30 0.88 -24.36
C GLY A 306 14.55 1.38 -23.13
N TYR A 307 14.77 0.80 -21.93
CA TYR A 307 14.08 1.25 -20.71
C TYR A 307 14.31 2.75 -20.44
N PHE A 308 15.57 3.16 -20.31
CA PHE A 308 15.89 4.58 -20.06
C PHE A 308 15.52 5.50 -21.22
N ALA A 309 15.55 5.00 -22.46
CA ALA A 309 15.08 5.77 -23.61
C ALA A 309 13.56 6.08 -23.52
N ALA A 310 12.75 5.12 -23.07
CA ALA A 310 11.33 5.34 -22.86
C ALA A 310 11.06 6.37 -21.74
N LEU A 311 11.79 6.31 -20.62
CA LEU A 311 11.70 7.29 -19.55
C LEU A 311 12.14 8.67 -20.00
N GLU A 312 13.28 8.76 -20.72
CA GLU A 312 13.82 10.01 -21.26
C GLU A 312 12.84 10.67 -22.24
N GLN A 313 12.25 9.89 -23.12
CA GLN A 313 11.24 10.40 -24.05
C GLN A 313 10.04 10.99 -23.31
N PHE A 314 9.52 10.29 -22.31
CA PHE A 314 8.41 10.78 -21.49
C PHE A 314 8.78 12.08 -20.76
N MET A 315 9.96 12.14 -20.14
CA MET A 315 10.46 13.32 -19.46
C MET A 315 10.65 14.51 -20.41
N LYS A 316 11.20 14.30 -21.62
CA LYS A 316 11.34 15.35 -22.64
C LYS A 316 10.00 15.94 -23.06
N GLU A 317 8.97 15.11 -23.22
CA GLU A 317 7.61 15.56 -23.57
C GLU A 317 6.98 16.34 -22.44
N LEU A 318 7.13 15.87 -21.19
CA LEU A 318 6.67 16.57 -19.99
C LEU A 318 7.28 17.97 -19.91
N LEU A 319 8.60 18.07 -19.99
CA LEU A 319 9.31 19.35 -19.88
C LEU A 319 8.98 20.32 -21.02
N LYS A 320 8.75 19.82 -22.23
CA LYS A 320 8.28 20.65 -23.36
C LYS A 320 6.87 21.19 -23.14
N SER A 321 5.97 20.41 -22.52
CA SER A 321 4.61 20.91 -22.20
C SER A 321 4.64 21.99 -21.15
N HIS A 322 5.43 21.82 -20.08
CA HIS A 322 5.62 22.83 -19.05
C HIS A 322 6.18 24.15 -19.60
N ALA A 323 7.22 24.11 -20.44
CA ALA A 323 7.80 25.29 -21.04
C ALA A 323 6.79 26.07 -21.93
N ARG A 324 5.89 25.35 -22.62
CA ARG A 324 4.82 26.01 -23.41
C ARG A 324 3.77 26.67 -22.53
N GLU A 325 3.40 26.08 -21.42
CA GLU A 325 2.43 26.62 -20.47
C GLU A 325 2.98 27.87 -19.78
N GLU A 326 4.26 27.86 -19.38
CA GLU A 326 4.95 29.03 -18.82
C GLU A 326 4.99 30.20 -19.82
N THR A 327 5.31 29.92 -21.11
CA THR A 327 5.34 30.93 -22.16
C THR A 327 3.95 31.53 -22.41
N ALA A 328 2.91 30.69 -22.44
CA ALA A 328 1.52 31.14 -22.63
C ALA A 328 1.01 32.01 -21.47
N GLN A 329 1.35 31.68 -20.23
CA GLN A 329 0.99 32.49 -19.06
C GLN A 329 1.76 33.81 -18.99
N GLY A 330 3.05 33.82 -19.38
CA GLY A 330 3.86 35.02 -19.45
C GLY A 330 3.34 36.04 -20.49
N THR A 331 2.78 35.54 -21.59
CA THR A 331 2.23 36.39 -22.66
C THR A 331 0.88 37.04 -22.25
N THR A 332 0.11 36.39 -21.39
CA THR A 332 -1.19 36.91 -20.94
C THR A 332 -1.06 38.04 -19.89
N ASN A 333 0.06 38.08 -19.17
CA ASN A 333 0.34 39.11 -18.16
C ASN A 333 0.92 40.42 -18.69
N VAL A 334 1.18 40.54 -20.00
CA VAL A 334 1.79 41.73 -20.63
C VAL A 334 0.76 42.63 -21.34
N THR A 335 -0.52 42.31 -21.36
CA THR A 335 -1.53 43.12 -22.09
C THR A 335 -2.53 43.75 -21.14
N ILE A 336 -2.10 44.56 -20.17
CA ILE A 336 -2.89 45.61 -19.51
C ILE A 336 -1.92 46.71 -19.05
N ILE A 337 -1.59 47.63 -19.92
CA ILE A 337 -1.25 49.02 -19.61
C ILE A 337 -2.06 49.90 -20.56
#